data_3825cd00837b46d9fe4b1180d9924d20
#
_entry.id   3825cd00837b46d9fe4b1180d9924d20
#
_cell.length_a   1.000
_cell.length_b   1.000
_cell.length_c   1.000
_cell.angle_alpha   90.00
_cell.angle_beta   90.00
_cell.angle_gamma   90.00
#
_symmetry.space_group_name_H-M   'P 1'
#
loop_
_entity.id
_entity.type
_entity.pdbx_description
1 polymer ?
#
loop_
_entity_poly.entity_id
_entity_poly.type
_entity_poly.pdbx_seq_one_letter_code
_entity_poly.pdbx_strand_id
1 'polypeptide(L)'
;MEAIKFTFGSLSLTNEVINRLSDLGYTLESLQDAISKHEWKHDSDSPALYCGTYGKYNSGSFNGMWVDITTFDSYEDFKAFCLAIHADEEDPELMFQDGENIPDSLCSESMGEEGFNNLLKYCELCDEYGVSAVDDFLEWDSTDDLDRMHDAYAGVYDSKEDFAREIVNDCYDLDKMMGDLAYYFDYEAFARDLFINDYCLGSHGTVFLRG
;
A
#
# COMPACT_ATOMS: atom_id res chain seq x y z
N MET A 1 33.59 15.67 24.34
CA MET A 1 32.56 15.70 23.27
C MET A 1 31.24 15.38 23.95
N GLU A 2 30.31 16.33 23.99
CA GLU A 2 28.96 16.05 24.49
C GLU A 2 28.31 15.04 23.57
N ALA A 3 27.74 13.98 24.14
CA ALA A 3 26.96 13.01 23.41
C ALA A 3 25.75 13.74 22.82
N ILE A 4 25.62 13.75 21.50
CA ILE A 4 24.42 14.24 20.84
C ILE A 4 23.32 13.24 21.20
N LYS A 5 22.43 13.63 22.11
CA LYS A 5 21.25 12.84 22.46
C LYS A 5 20.12 13.27 21.57
N PHE A 6 19.72 12.41 20.65
CA PHE A 6 18.41 12.50 20.05
C PHE A 6 17.41 11.76 20.91
N THR A 7 16.42 12.46 21.40
CA THR A 7 15.31 11.85 22.14
C THR A 7 14.13 11.77 21.20
N PHE A 8 13.77 10.58 20.83
CA PHE A 8 12.56 10.28 20.09
C PHE A 8 11.63 9.54 21.07
N GLY A 9 10.65 10.23 21.64
CA GLY A 9 9.89 9.65 22.73
C GLY A 9 10.80 9.21 23.88
N SER A 10 10.94 7.91 24.12
CA SER A 10 11.87 7.33 25.11
C SER A 10 13.24 6.91 24.55
N LEU A 11 13.45 7.03 23.22
CA LEU A 11 14.69 6.61 22.56
C LEU A 11 15.80 7.65 22.65
N SER A 12 17.00 7.20 23.05
CA SER A 12 18.23 8.00 23.04
C SER A 12 19.23 7.35 22.08
N LEU A 13 19.52 7.97 20.94
CA LEU A 13 20.62 7.57 20.09
C LEU A 13 21.94 7.96 20.76
N THR A 14 22.74 6.97 21.14
CA THR A 14 24.09 7.17 21.65
C THR A 14 25.08 7.28 20.48
N ASN A 15 26.26 7.88 20.73
CA ASN A 15 27.32 7.93 19.72
C ASN A 15 27.75 6.54 19.23
N GLU A 16 27.61 5.51 20.06
CA GLU A 16 27.92 4.13 19.71
C GLU A 16 26.92 3.58 18.67
N VAL A 17 25.64 3.86 18.87
CA VAL A 17 24.57 3.49 17.93
C VAL A 17 24.72 4.25 16.61
N ILE A 18 24.99 5.55 16.67
CA ILE A 18 25.23 6.38 15.47
C ILE A 18 26.42 5.83 14.66
N ASN A 19 27.51 5.43 15.34
CA ASN A 19 28.65 4.85 14.64
C ASN A 19 28.31 3.50 13.97
N ARG A 20 27.53 2.64 14.63
CA ARG A 20 27.08 1.35 14.04
C ARG A 20 26.17 1.55 12.84
N LEU A 21 25.24 2.49 12.92
CA LEU A 21 24.37 2.83 11.79
C LEU A 21 25.19 3.41 10.62
N SER A 22 26.25 4.19 10.93
CA SER A 22 27.21 4.66 9.92
C SER A 22 28.00 3.52 9.27
N ASP A 23 28.37 2.49 10.01
CA ASP A 23 29.04 1.30 9.49
C ASP A 23 28.12 0.49 8.55
N LEU A 24 26.79 0.61 8.73
CA LEU A 24 25.76 0.04 7.86
C LEU A 24 25.44 0.92 6.63
N GLY A 25 26.14 2.07 6.49
CA GLY A 25 26.01 2.95 5.34
C GLY A 25 25.12 4.17 5.55
N TYR A 26 24.53 4.36 6.74
CA TYR A 26 23.73 5.53 7.08
C TYR A 26 24.62 6.69 7.55
N THR A 27 24.39 7.89 7.03
CA THR A 27 25.06 9.08 7.52
C THR A 27 24.31 9.66 8.71
N LEU A 28 25.03 10.36 9.60
CA LEU A 28 24.40 11.07 10.72
C LEU A 28 23.31 12.06 10.21
N GLU A 29 23.55 12.69 9.07
CA GLU A 29 22.64 13.65 8.44
C GLU A 29 21.37 12.96 7.92
N SER A 30 21.50 11.80 7.26
CA SER A 30 20.34 11.02 6.80
C SER A 30 19.50 10.49 7.96
N LEU A 31 20.13 10.04 9.04
CA LEU A 31 19.43 9.61 10.25
C LEU A 31 18.73 10.77 10.96
N GLN A 32 19.39 11.92 11.05
CA GLN A 32 18.80 13.12 11.65
C GLN A 32 17.63 13.63 10.84
N ASP A 33 17.72 13.57 9.52
CA ASP A 33 16.68 13.98 8.60
C ASP A 33 15.48 13.02 8.68
N ALA A 34 15.72 11.71 8.62
CA ALA A 34 14.69 10.68 8.79
C ALA A 34 13.96 10.82 10.14
N ILE A 35 14.71 11.03 11.25
CA ILE A 35 14.13 11.19 12.57
C ILE A 35 13.40 12.53 12.73
N SER A 36 13.89 13.63 12.12
CA SER A 36 13.32 14.97 12.29
C SER A 36 12.08 15.23 11.44
N LYS A 37 11.94 14.55 10.33
CA LYS A 37 10.76 14.67 9.45
C LYS A 37 9.52 14.02 10.04
N HIS A 38 9.69 13.14 11.01
CA HIS A 38 8.62 12.32 11.53
C HIS A 38 8.29 12.71 12.98
N GLU A 39 7.38 13.67 13.15
CA GLU A 39 6.63 13.76 14.40
C GLU A 39 5.78 12.49 14.49
N TRP A 40 6.20 11.58 15.36
CA TRP A 40 5.48 10.36 15.63
C TRP A 40 4.05 10.66 16.09
N LYS A 41 3.10 10.48 15.21
CA LYS A 41 1.70 10.28 15.52
C LYS A 41 1.21 9.17 14.61
N HIS A 42 1.08 7.98 15.18
CA HIS A 42 0.27 6.97 14.52
C HIS A 42 -1.19 7.45 14.55
N ASP A 43 -1.71 7.79 13.38
CA ASP A 43 -3.14 7.99 13.18
C ASP A 43 -3.73 6.61 12.86
N SER A 44 -4.79 6.21 13.55
CA SER A 44 -5.46 4.93 13.32
C SER A 44 -6.00 4.77 11.89
N ASP A 45 -6.06 5.86 11.13
CA ASP A 45 -6.53 5.86 9.74
C ASP A 45 -5.37 5.80 8.72
N SER A 46 -4.11 5.90 9.18
CA SER A 46 -2.94 5.84 8.31
C SER A 46 -2.45 4.40 8.09
N PRO A 47 -1.94 4.07 6.88
CA PRO A 47 -1.26 2.81 6.63
C PRO A 47 0.01 2.70 7.46
N ALA A 48 0.11 1.69 8.32
CA ALA A 48 1.22 1.56 9.23
C ALA A 48 1.69 0.10 9.41
N LEU A 49 2.97 -0.06 9.73
CA LEU A 49 3.57 -1.34 10.10
C LEU A 49 4.02 -1.32 11.56
N TYR A 50 3.77 -2.40 12.28
CA TYR A 50 4.33 -2.57 13.62
C TYR A 50 5.76 -3.06 13.50
N CYS A 51 6.71 -2.16 13.73
CA CYS A 51 8.14 -2.43 13.66
C CYS A 51 8.66 -2.95 14.99
N GLY A 52 9.08 -4.21 15.02
CA GLY A 52 9.80 -4.87 16.10
C GLY A 52 11.15 -5.41 15.63
N THR A 53 11.73 -6.33 16.39
CA THR A 53 12.92 -7.10 15.98
C THR A 53 12.75 -8.58 16.31
N TYR A 54 13.40 -9.44 15.54
CA TYR A 54 13.46 -10.88 15.82
C TYR A 54 14.11 -11.16 17.17
N GLY A 55 15.12 -10.37 17.58
CA GLY A 55 15.78 -10.51 18.88
C GLY A 55 14.83 -10.28 20.04
N LYS A 56 14.05 -9.20 20.03
CA LYS A 56 13.03 -8.89 21.03
C LYS A 56 11.91 -9.93 21.03
N TYR A 57 11.39 -10.25 19.88
CA TYR A 57 10.33 -11.26 19.72
C TYR A 57 10.75 -12.63 20.33
N ASN A 58 11.93 -13.13 19.98
CA ASN A 58 12.45 -14.40 20.49
C ASN A 58 12.73 -14.38 22.00
N SER A 59 12.97 -13.21 22.58
CA SER A 59 13.12 -13.04 24.03
C SER A 59 11.79 -12.85 24.77
N GLY A 60 10.66 -12.88 24.06
CA GLY A 60 9.33 -12.68 24.63
C GLY A 60 8.96 -11.21 24.85
N SER A 61 9.70 -10.28 24.26
CA SER A 61 9.41 -8.86 24.29
C SER A 61 8.69 -8.44 23.00
N PHE A 62 7.56 -7.74 23.17
CA PHE A 62 6.82 -7.13 22.05
C PHE A 62 7.10 -5.62 21.96
N ASN A 63 8.25 -5.18 22.44
CA ASN A 63 8.62 -3.77 22.37
C ASN A 63 8.96 -3.39 20.93
N GLY A 64 8.05 -2.68 20.31
CA GLY A 64 8.14 -2.13 18.98
C GLY A 64 7.31 -0.85 18.89
N MET A 65 7.07 -0.40 17.67
CA MET A 65 6.36 0.82 17.42
C MET A 65 5.61 0.71 16.09
N TRP A 66 4.39 1.25 16.03
CA TRP A 66 3.72 1.49 14.75
C TRP A 66 4.46 2.57 13.97
N VAL A 67 4.70 2.35 12.71
CA VAL A 67 5.41 3.27 11.81
C VAL A 67 4.51 3.54 10.61
N ASP A 68 4.05 4.79 10.48
CA ASP A 68 3.31 5.26 9.32
C ASP A 68 4.22 5.28 8.09
N ILE A 69 3.89 4.43 7.11
CA ILE A 69 4.72 4.24 5.91
C ILE A 69 4.63 5.42 4.94
N THR A 70 3.53 6.18 4.95
CA THR A 70 3.30 7.31 4.03
C THR A 70 4.18 8.51 4.35
N THR A 71 4.84 8.50 5.50
CA THR A 71 5.74 9.58 5.90
C THR A 71 7.15 9.46 5.29
N PHE A 72 7.43 8.39 4.55
CA PHE A 72 8.75 8.13 3.96
C PHE A 72 8.69 8.08 2.44
N ASP A 73 9.65 8.76 1.80
CA ASP A 73 9.79 8.77 0.35
C ASP A 73 10.72 7.64 -0.16
N SER A 74 11.44 6.94 0.74
CA SER A 74 12.38 5.87 0.39
C SER A 74 12.46 4.77 1.43
N TYR A 75 12.78 3.56 0.97
CA TYR A 75 13.04 2.43 1.86
C TYR A 75 14.24 2.69 2.80
N GLU A 76 15.27 3.38 2.33
CA GLU A 76 16.45 3.71 3.14
C GLU A 76 16.08 4.55 4.34
N ASP A 77 15.27 5.59 4.16
CA ASP A 77 14.82 6.47 5.24
C ASP A 77 13.91 5.72 6.21
N PHE A 78 12.96 4.93 5.69
CA PHE A 78 12.11 4.06 6.49
C PHE A 78 12.93 3.07 7.33
N LYS A 79 13.86 2.35 6.71
CA LYS A 79 14.73 1.39 7.38
C LYS A 79 15.62 2.05 8.43
N ALA A 80 16.20 3.22 8.12
CA ALA A 80 17.01 3.98 9.05
C ALA A 80 16.20 4.39 10.31
N PHE A 81 14.96 4.83 10.10
CA PHE A 81 14.04 5.14 11.19
C PHE A 81 13.74 3.90 12.05
N CYS A 82 13.39 2.76 11.42
CA CYS A 82 13.11 1.51 12.11
C CYS A 82 14.32 1.01 12.92
N LEU A 83 15.53 1.09 12.36
CA LEU A 83 16.77 0.77 13.09
C LEU A 83 17.01 1.72 14.27
N ALA A 84 16.68 3.00 14.12
CA ALA A 84 16.81 3.98 15.21
C ALA A 84 15.87 3.67 16.38
N ILE A 85 14.65 3.16 16.12
CA ILE A 85 13.72 2.70 17.17
C ILE A 85 14.35 1.61 18.04
N HIS A 86 15.16 0.72 17.44
CA HIS A 86 15.78 -0.43 18.10
C HIS A 86 17.27 -0.26 18.38
N ALA A 87 17.71 0.99 18.55
CA ALA A 87 19.10 1.34 18.82
C ALA A 87 19.65 0.83 20.18
N ASP A 88 18.80 0.25 21.01
CA ASP A 88 19.16 -0.46 22.24
C ASP A 88 19.71 -1.86 21.99
N GLU A 89 19.55 -2.42 20.77
CA GLU A 89 20.12 -3.69 20.37
C GLU A 89 21.47 -3.50 19.65
N GLU A 90 22.36 -4.48 19.78
CA GLU A 90 23.68 -4.42 19.14
C GLU A 90 23.62 -4.60 17.63
N ASP A 91 22.71 -5.47 17.16
CA ASP A 91 22.48 -5.78 15.75
C ASP A 91 20.98 -6.04 15.56
N PRO A 92 20.16 -4.99 15.44
CA PRO A 92 18.72 -5.15 15.34
C PRO A 92 18.33 -5.73 13.98
N GLU A 93 17.80 -6.94 13.97
CA GLU A 93 17.17 -7.55 12.80
C GLU A 93 15.68 -7.19 12.81
N LEU A 94 15.27 -6.31 11.91
CA LEU A 94 13.90 -5.78 11.87
C LEU A 94 12.88 -6.88 11.57
N MET A 95 11.73 -6.81 12.24
CA MET A 95 10.59 -7.69 12.07
C MET A 95 9.31 -6.84 12.03
N PHE A 96 8.56 -6.92 10.95
CA PHE A 96 7.27 -6.25 10.80
C PHE A 96 6.16 -7.21 11.19
N GLN A 97 5.67 -7.09 12.43
CA GLN A 97 4.83 -8.07 13.08
C GLN A 97 3.36 -7.96 12.74
N ASP A 98 2.94 -6.77 12.30
CA ASP A 98 1.54 -6.49 12.00
C ASP A 98 1.42 -5.29 11.06
N GLY A 99 0.30 -5.20 10.32
CA GLY A 99 -0.05 -4.09 9.43
C GLY A 99 -1.41 -3.51 9.79
N GLU A 100 -1.55 -2.19 9.80
CA GLU A 100 -2.80 -1.50 9.99
C GLU A 100 -3.14 -0.68 8.75
N ASN A 101 -4.38 -0.80 8.26
CA ASN A 101 -4.86 -0.21 7.00
C ASN A 101 -4.03 -0.63 5.77
N ILE A 102 -3.49 -1.84 5.81
CA ILE A 102 -2.69 -2.48 4.75
C ILE A 102 -3.23 -3.89 4.56
N PRO A 103 -3.47 -4.36 3.33
CA PRO A 103 -3.83 -5.75 3.06
C PRO A 103 -2.77 -6.74 3.56
N ASP A 104 -3.22 -7.85 4.16
CA ASP A 104 -2.32 -8.90 4.66
C ASP A 104 -1.40 -9.45 3.55
N SER A 105 -1.86 -9.47 2.29
CA SER A 105 -1.09 -9.93 1.13
C SER A 105 0.15 -9.09 0.85
N LEU A 106 0.15 -7.80 1.27
CA LEU A 106 1.28 -6.87 1.11
C LEU A 106 2.17 -6.79 2.35
N CYS A 107 1.78 -7.42 3.46
CA CYS A 107 2.57 -7.45 4.69
C CYS A 107 3.54 -8.62 4.69
N SER A 108 4.80 -8.37 5.05
CA SER A 108 5.82 -9.41 5.23
C SER A 108 6.64 -9.13 6.47
N GLU A 109 6.86 -10.15 7.32
CA GLU A 109 7.69 -10.03 8.52
C GLU A 109 9.11 -9.54 8.22
N SER A 110 9.66 -9.92 7.06
CA SER A 110 11.01 -9.56 6.61
C SER A 110 10.97 -8.70 5.34
N MET A 111 10.21 -7.59 5.41
CA MET A 111 10.05 -6.70 4.28
C MET A 111 11.37 -6.06 3.85
N GLY A 112 11.64 -6.12 2.55
CA GLY A 112 12.73 -5.41 1.89
C GLY A 112 12.24 -4.20 1.09
N GLU A 113 13.13 -3.63 0.29
CA GLU A 113 12.84 -2.47 -0.55
C GLU A 113 11.67 -2.70 -1.53
N GLU A 114 11.60 -3.87 -2.17
CA GLU A 114 10.51 -4.22 -3.09
C GLU A 114 9.16 -4.21 -2.38
N GLY A 115 9.05 -4.86 -1.20
CA GLY A 115 7.82 -4.87 -0.42
C GLY A 115 7.39 -3.48 0.05
N PHE A 116 8.35 -2.67 0.49
CA PHE A 116 8.08 -1.27 0.89
C PHE A 116 7.57 -0.43 -0.30
N ASN A 117 8.20 -0.56 -1.47
CA ASN A 117 7.77 0.16 -2.67
C ASN A 117 6.36 -0.27 -3.12
N ASN A 118 6.02 -1.56 -2.97
CA ASN A 118 4.66 -2.04 -3.24
C ASN A 118 3.63 -1.44 -2.26
N LEU A 119 4.00 -1.25 -0.99
CA LEU A 119 3.13 -0.56 -0.03
C LEU A 119 2.92 0.92 -0.39
N LEU A 120 3.98 1.64 -0.78
CA LEU A 120 3.83 3.02 -1.25
C LEU A 120 2.93 3.09 -2.49
N LYS A 121 3.12 2.16 -3.43
CA LYS A 121 2.27 2.08 -4.63
C LYS A 121 0.81 1.80 -4.28
N TYR A 122 0.56 0.89 -3.34
CA TYR A 122 -0.79 0.65 -2.82
C TYR A 122 -1.42 1.94 -2.28
N CYS A 123 -0.68 2.70 -1.46
CA CYS A 123 -1.17 3.97 -0.93
C CYS A 123 -1.49 5.00 -2.03
N GLU A 124 -0.60 5.14 -3.04
CA GLU A 124 -0.84 6.02 -4.20
C GLU A 124 -2.12 5.63 -4.95
N LEU A 125 -2.34 4.34 -5.20
CA LEU A 125 -3.53 3.85 -5.87
C LEU A 125 -4.79 4.04 -5.03
N CYS A 126 -4.70 3.88 -3.70
CA CYS A 126 -5.82 4.16 -2.80
C CYS A 126 -6.21 5.65 -2.82
N ASP A 127 -5.24 6.55 -2.93
CA ASP A 127 -5.50 7.99 -3.06
C ASP A 127 -6.16 8.33 -4.41
N GLU A 128 -5.79 7.62 -5.48
CA GLU A 128 -6.30 7.87 -6.83
C GLU A 128 -7.68 7.22 -7.08
N TYR A 129 -7.84 5.93 -6.70
CA TYR A 129 -9.02 5.12 -7.04
C TYR A 129 -9.93 4.82 -5.84
N GLY A 130 -9.46 5.05 -4.63
CA GLY A 130 -10.11 4.66 -3.38
C GLY A 130 -9.75 3.23 -2.94
N VAL A 131 -9.69 3.03 -1.62
CA VAL A 131 -9.28 1.75 -0.98
C VAL A 131 -10.07 0.56 -1.54
N SER A 132 -11.42 0.68 -1.62
CA SER A 132 -12.28 -0.42 -2.10
C SER A 132 -11.96 -0.86 -3.52
N ALA A 133 -11.54 0.06 -4.40
CA ALA A 133 -11.18 -0.29 -5.77
C ALA A 133 -9.84 -1.03 -5.84
N VAL A 134 -8.89 -0.63 -5.00
CA VAL A 134 -7.58 -1.32 -4.93
C VAL A 134 -7.73 -2.70 -4.29
N ASP A 135 -8.57 -2.83 -3.25
CA ASP A 135 -8.88 -4.12 -2.64
C ASP A 135 -9.56 -5.08 -3.64
N ASP A 136 -10.53 -4.58 -4.41
CA ASP A 136 -11.15 -5.35 -5.50
C ASP A 136 -10.11 -5.81 -6.54
N PHE A 137 -9.12 -4.95 -6.85
CA PHE A 137 -8.04 -5.29 -7.77
C PHE A 137 -7.14 -6.41 -7.22
N LEU A 138 -6.71 -6.30 -5.97
CA LEU A 138 -5.88 -7.31 -5.31
C LEU A 138 -6.60 -8.66 -5.15
N GLU A 139 -7.92 -8.65 -4.95
CA GLU A 139 -8.72 -9.89 -4.94
C GLU A 139 -8.81 -10.54 -6.32
N TRP A 140 -8.86 -9.73 -7.39
CA TRP A 140 -9.02 -10.22 -8.75
C TRP A 140 -7.68 -10.59 -9.41
N ASP A 141 -6.65 -9.75 -9.27
CA ASP A 141 -5.35 -9.95 -9.91
C ASP A 141 -4.44 -10.79 -9.02
N SER A 142 -4.17 -12.01 -9.45
CA SER A 142 -3.31 -12.95 -8.72
C SER A 142 -1.81 -12.71 -8.94
N THR A 143 -1.43 -11.69 -9.71
CA THR A 143 -0.02 -11.41 -10.03
C THR A 143 0.65 -10.49 -9.02
N ASP A 144 -0.11 -9.86 -8.13
CA ASP A 144 0.33 -8.83 -7.17
C ASP A 144 1.05 -7.64 -7.86
N ASP A 145 0.82 -7.46 -9.17
CA ASP A 145 1.41 -6.38 -9.97
C ASP A 145 0.48 -5.17 -9.97
N LEU A 146 0.66 -4.31 -8.98
CA LEU A 146 -0.13 -3.10 -8.80
C LEU A 146 -0.03 -2.09 -9.98
N ASP A 147 1.05 -2.15 -10.78
CA ASP A 147 1.19 -1.27 -11.95
C ASP A 147 0.16 -1.54 -13.04
N ARG A 148 -0.40 -2.75 -13.07
CA ARG A 148 -1.46 -3.13 -14.02
C ARG A 148 -2.81 -2.48 -13.73
N MET A 149 -3.02 -1.96 -12.52
CA MET A 149 -4.30 -1.38 -12.14
C MET A 149 -4.73 -0.22 -13.04
N HIS A 150 -3.80 0.66 -13.43
CA HIS A 150 -4.11 1.80 -14.30
C HIS A 150 -4.69 1.36 -15.65
N ASP A 151 -4.15 0.28 -16.24
CA ASP A 151 -4.58 -0.23 -17.55
C ASP A 151 -5.87 -1.06 -17.43
N ALA A 152 -6.11 -1.66 -16.27
CA ALA A 152 -7.25 -2.53 -16.03
C ALA A 152 -8.51 -1.77 -15.55
N TYR A 153 -8.34 -0.66 -14.82
CA TYR A 153 -9.44 0.04 -14.17
C TYR A 153 -10.43 0.64 -15.20
N ALA A 154 -11.70 0.26 -15.11
CA ALA A 154 -12.77 0.70 -16.00
C ALA A 154 -13.88 1.51 -15.29
N GLY A 155 -13.77 1.73 -13.97
CA GLY A 155 -14.74 2.50 -13.20
C GLY A 155 -15.44 1.71 -12.10
N VAL A 156 -16.33 2.39 -11.37
CA VAL A 156 -17.15 1.80 -10.30
C VAL A 156 -18.64 1.89 -10.70
N TYR A 157 -19.36 0.77 -10.62
CA TYR A 157 -20.74 0.65 -11.08
C TYR A 157 -21.58 -0.14 -10.10
N ASP A 158 -22.86 0.22 -9.98
CA ASP A 158 -23.80 -0.49 -9.12
C ASP A 158 -24.12 -1.89 -9.63
N SER A 159 -24.00 -2.11 -10.95
CA SER A 159 -24.28 -3.39 -11.60
C SER A 159 -23.52 -3.56 -12.92
N LYS A 160 -23.42 -4.83 -13.36
CA LYS A 160 -22.92 -5.16 -14.71
C LYS A 160 -23.76 -4.52 -15.83
N GLU A 161 -25.05 -4.36 -15.60
CA GLU A 161 -25.96 -3.75 -16.56
C GLU A 161 -25.70 -2.24 -16.68
N ASP A 162 -25.39 -1.55 -15.58
CA ASP A 162 -25.07 -0.11 -15.60
C ASP A 162 -23.78 0.14 -16.38
N PHE A 163 -22.75 -0.66 -16.16
CA PHE A 163 -21.54 -0.62 -16.98
C PHE A 163 -21.83 -0.87 -18.47
N ALA A 164 -22.62 -1.88 -18.77
CA ALA A 164 -22.98 -2.21 -20.15
C ALA A 164 -23.77 -1.07 -20.83
N ARG A 165 -24.62 -0.37 -20.08
CA ARG A 165 -25.34 0.81 -20.59
C ARG A 165 -24.39 1.95 -20.93
N GLU A 166 -23.38 2.18 -20.11
CA GLU A 166 -22.35 3.19 -20.40
C GLU A 166 -21.56 2.82 -21.65
N ILE A 167 -21.07 1.58 -21.75
CA ILE A 167 -20.37 1.10 -22.96
C ILE A 167 -21.23 1.28 -24.22
N VAL A 168 -22.50 0.95 -24.13
CA VAL A 168 -23.41 1.11 -25.27
C VAL A 168 -23.60 2.58 -25.65
N ASN A 169 -23.79 3.45 -24.65
CA ASN A 169 -23.99 4.89 -24.90
C ASN A 169 -22.72 5.56 -25.45
N ASP A 170 -21.52 5.12 -25.03
CA ASP A 170 -20.27 5.73 -25.46
C ASP A 170 -19.78 5.21 -26.81
N CYS A 171 -20.01 3.92 -27.09
CA CYS A 171 -19.44 3.25 -28.25
C CYS A 171 -20.44 3.06 -29.39
N TYR A 172 -21.77 3.08 -29.15
CA TYR A 172 -22.79 2.74 -30.11
C TYR A 172 -23.91 3.79 -30.18
N ASP A 173 -24.39 4.07 -31.37
CA ASP A 173 -25.59 4.87 -31.64
C ASP A 173 -26.75 3.91 -31.93
N LEU A 174 -27.40 3.41 -30.88
CA LEU A 174 -28.46 2.42 -31.01
C LEU A 174 -29.65 2.94 -31.84
N ASP A 175 -29.99 4.20 -31.69
CA ASP A 175 -31.10 4.81 -32.44
C ASP A 175 -30.81 4.80 -33.95
N LYS A 176 -29.58 5.10 -34.31
CA LYS A 176 -29.13 5.06 -35.70
C LYS A 176 -29.01 3.63 -36.25
N MET A 177 -28.57 2.69 -35.41
CA MET A 177 -28.35 1.29 -35.79
C MET A 177 -29.65 0.50 -35.88
N MET A 178 -30.58 0.73 -34.94
CA MET A 178 -31.75 -0.12 -34.72
C MET A 178 -33.10 0.63 -34.85
N GLY A 179 -33.09 1.98 -34.89
CA GLY A 179 -34.30 2.78 -34.88
C GLY A 179 -35.21 2.46 -33.70
N ASP A 180 -36.50 2.30 -33.93
CA ASP A 180 -37.49 2.02 -32.89
C ASP A 180 -37.20 0.71 -32.09
N LEU A 181 -36.37 -0.18 -32.62
CA LEU A 181 -35.98 -1.41 -31.96
C LEU A 181 -34.93 -1.19 -30.85
N ALA A 182 -34.29 -0.03 -30.81
CA ALA A 182 -33.32 0.32 -29.73
C ALA A 182 -33.96 0.22 -28.32
N TYR A 183 -35.27 0.51 -28.23
CA TYR A 183 -36.03 0.35 -26.99
C TYR A 183 -36.06 -1.09 -26.43
N TYR A 184 -35.90 -2.09 -27.32
CA TYR A 184 -35.92 -3.50 -26.98
C TYR A 184 -34.50 -4.11 -26.80
N PHE A 185 -33.45 -3.28 -26.75
CA PHE A 185 -32.11 -3.78 -26.57
C PHE A 185 -31.95 -4.44 -25.19
N ASP A 186 -31.44 -5.65 -25.18
CA ASP A 186 -31.28 -6.47 -23.97
C ASP A 186 -29.89 -6.17 -23.33
N TYR A 187 -29.88 -5.17 -22.47
CA TYR A 187 -28.66 -4.76 -21.72
C TYR A 187 -28.15 -5.85 -20.78
N GLU A 188 -29.05 -6.68 -20.21
CA GLU A 188 -28.66 -7.78 -19.34
C GLU A 188 -27.89 -8.87 -20.11
N ALA A 189 -28.39 -9.24 -21.29
CA ALA A 189 -27.69 -10.20 -22.13
C ALA A 189 -26.35 -9.65 -22.61
N PHE A 190 -26.28 -8.39 -23.01
CA PHE A 190 -25.04 -7.74 -23.44
C PHE A 190 -24.04 -7.65 -22.29
N ALA A 191 -24.47 -7.24 -21.08
CA ALA A 191 -23.64 -7.21 -19.88
C ALA A 191 -23.05 -8.59 -19.58
N ARG A 192 -23.89 -9.64 -19.61
CA ARG A 192 -23.43 -11.02 -19.38
C ARG A 192 -22.28 -11.39 -20.33
N ASP A 193 -22.41 -11.05 -21.61
CA ASP A 193 -21.40 -11.41 -22.60
C ASP A 193 -20.10 -10.62 -22.41
N LEU A 194 -20.16 -9.33 -22.05
CA LEU A 194 -19.00 -8.52 -21.67
C LEU A 194 -18.23 -9.13 -20.47
N PHE A 195 -18.96 -9.54 -19.45
CA PHE A 195 -18.35 -10.06 -18.22
C PHE A 195 -17.94 -11.54 -18.28
N ILE A 196 -18.23 -12.24 -19.38
CA ILE A 196 -17.68 -13.58 -19.64
C ILE A 196 -16.23 -13.48 -20.11
N ASN A 197 -15.92 -12.55 -21.02
CA ASN A 197 -14.65 -12.53 -21.72
C ASN A 197 -13.77 -11.33 -21.36
N ASP A 198 -14.35 -10.13 -21.31
CA ASP A 198 -13.58 -8.90 -21.39
C ASP A 198 -13.42 -8.19 -20.03
N TYR A 199 -14.40 -8.34 -19.14
CA TYR A 199 -14.41 -7.61 -17.86
C TYR A 199 -14.64 -8.51 -16.66
N CYS A 200 -14.27 -8.03 -15.49
CA CYS A 200 -14.70 -8.58 -14.21
C CYS A 200 -15.28 -7.47 -13.31
N LEU A 201 -16.12 -7.85 -12.38
CA LEU A 201 -16.70 -6.98 -11.36
C LEU A 201 -16.21 -7.43 -10.00
N GLY A 202 -15.54 -6.52 -9.28
CA GLY A 202 -15.11 -6.70 -7.90
C GLY A 202 -16.27 -6.66 -6.92
N SER A 203 -15.99 -7.01 -5.68
CA SER A 203 -16.98 -7.12 -4.60
C SER A 203 -17.58 -5.77 -4.20
N HIS A 204 -16.85 -4.68 -4.42
CA HIS A 204 -17.27 -3.31 -4.12
C HIS A 204 -17.76 -2.54 -5.36
N GLY A 205 -17.96 -3.23 -6.47
CA GLY A 205 -18.50 -2.63 -7.69
C GLY A 205 -17.48 -2.11 -8.69
N THR A 206 -16.20 -2.32 -8.45
CA THR A 206 -15.15 -1.93 -9.38
C THR A 206 -15.11 -2.86 -10.57
N VAL A 207 -15.05 -2.29 -11.78
CA VAL A 207 -14.94 -3.04 -13.03
C VAL A 207 -13.51 -2.96 -13.54
N PHE A 208 -12.97 -4.12 -13.94
CA PHE A 208 -11.63 -4.23 -14.53
C PHE A 208 -11.69 -4.91 -15.88
N LEU A 209 -10.87 -4.41 -16.82
CA LEU A 209 -10.60 -5.06 -18.10
C LEU A 209 -9.68 -6.26 -17.87
N ARG A 210 -10.08 -7.41 -18.39
CA ARG A 210 -9.24 -8.62 -18.41
C ARG A 210 -8.18 -8.47 -19.50
N GLY A 211 -6.92 -8.55 -19.14
CA GLY A 211 -5.79 -8.52 -20.05
C GLY A 211 -5.50 -9.86 -20.70
#